data_4de556523216d2785d4e8c377b2d4510
#
_entry.id   4de556523216d2785d4e8c377b2d4510
#
_cell.length_a   1.000
_cell.length_b   1.000
_cell.length_c   1.000
_cell.angle_alpha   90.00
_cell.angle_beta   90.00
_cell.angle_gamma   90.00
#
_symmetry.space_group_name_H-M   'P 1'
#
loop_
_entity.id
_entity.type
_entity.pdbx_description
1 polymer ?
#
loop_
_entity_poly.entity_id
_entity_poly.type
_entity_poly.pdbx_seq_one_letter_code
_entity_poly.pdbx_strand_id
1 'polypeptide(L)'
;MVSAWDASATIRLIHGERIGLDGRSLSDGQWKIAAWSEQKGRQYWVIVKPDGGHEELERPAPDPASRDIITNVALGPIGVARAWPETWIDSVVAIANARSHQTGELHQVIGASFNEKESVVLPGQAAWSIIFDQGDGHFIGADGRYLGQH
;
A
#
# COMPACT_ATOMS: atom_id res chain seq x y z
N MET A 1 -3.66 -14.83 8.65
CA MET A 1 -3.81 -14.94 7.20
C MET A 1 -2.48 -15.16 6.50
N VAL A 2 -1.66 -14.15 6.31
CA VAL A 2 -0.36 -14.30 5.62
C VAL A 2 0.56 -15.28 6.33
N SER A 3 0.71 -15.18 7.64
CA SER A 3 1.54 -16.10 8.45
C SER A 3 1.02 -17.53 8.48
N ALA A 4 -0.28 -17.76 8.30
CA ALA A 4 -0.85 -19.10 8.19
C ALA A 4 -0.56 -19.73 6.82
N TRP A 5 -0.41 -18.91 5.78
CA TRP A 5 -0.01 -19.36 4.46
C TRP A 5 1.49 -19.69 4.39
N ASP A 6 2.31 -18.82 4.92
CA ASP A 6 3.76 -18.99 5.06
C ASP A 6 4.29 -18.06 6.15
N ALA A 7 4.81 -18.64 7.23
CA ALA A 7 5.34 -17.87 8.36
C ALA A 7 6.56 -17.00 8.00
N SER A 8 7.26 -17.32 6.90
CA SER A 8 8.40 -16.56 6.40
C SER A 8 8.03 -15.49 5.38
N ALA A 9 6.75 -15.43 4.96
CA ALA A 9 6.29 -14.46 4.00
C ALA A 9 6.38 -13.02 4.54
N THR A 10 6.75 -12.11 3.66
CA THR A 10 6.84 -10.68 3.99
C THR A 10 5.77 -9.88 3.27
N ILE A 11 5.12 -8.98 3.99
CA ILE A 11 4.19 -8.03 3.38
C ILE A 11 5.00 -7.07 2.51
N ARG A 12 4.53 -6.82 1.30
CA ARG A 12 5.19 -5.97 0.30
C ARG A 12 4.36 -4.78 -0.13
N LEU A 13 3.06 -4.83 0.08
CA LEU A 13 2.13 -3.80 -0.33
C LEU A 13 0.91 -3.78 0.58
N ILE A 14 0.51 -2.59 0.97
CA ILE A 14 -0.85 -2.29 1.43
C ILE A 14 -1.36 -1.22 0.49
N HIS A 15 -2.48 -1.45 -0.18
CA HIS A 15 -3.03 -0.54 -1.17
C HIS A 15 -4.54 -0.41 -1.02
N GLY A 16 -5.01 0.82 -0.88
CA GLY A 16 -6.43 1.17 -0.85
C GLY A 16 -6.84 1.90 -2.11
N GLU A 17 -7.97 1.51 -2.67
CA GLU A 17 -8.61 2.14 -3.82
C GLU A 17 -9.99 2.63 -3.40
N ARG A 18 -10.32 3.89 -3.71
CA ARG A 18 -11.61 4.51 -3.40
C ARG A 18 -11.96 4.39 -1.91
N ILE A 19 -11.15 5.08 -1.15
CA ILE A 19 -11.21 5.10 0.31
C ILE A 19 -11.82 6.42 0.77
N GLY A 20 -12.66 6.38 1.77
CA GLY A 20 -13.18 7.57 2.43
C GLY A 20 -12.08 8.33 3.19
N LEU A 21 -12.33 9.58 3.49
CA LEU A 21 -11.39 10.39 4.28
C LEU A 21 -11.20 9.87 5.72
N ASP A 22 -12.06 8.96 6.16
CA ASP A 22 -11.97 8.23 7.43
C ASP A 22 -11.17 6.92 7.34
N GLY A 23 -10.61 6.61 6.18
CA GLY A 23 -9.84 5.39 5.92
C GLY A 23 -10.66 4.14 5.60
N ARG A 24 -11.99 4.23 5.59
CA ARG A 24 -12.86 3.11 5.25
C ARG A 24 -13.08 3.03 3.74
N SER A 25 -13.18 1.81 3.22
CA SER A 25 -13.53 1.62 1.81
C SER A 25 -14.92 2.20 1.51
N LEU A 26 -15.03 2.93 0.42
CA LEU A 26 -16.32 3.31 -0.16
C LEU A 26 -17.02 2.06 -0.73
N SER A 27 -18.30 2.18 -1.12
CA SER A 27 -19.10 1.04 -1.58
C SER A 27 -18.49 0.27 -2.77
N ASP A 28 -17.69 0.95 -3.57
CA ASP A 28 -16.94 0.39 -4.72
C ASP A 28 -15.42 0.39 -4.50
N GLY A 29 -14.98 0.63 -3.27
CA GLY A 29 -13.58 0.62 -2.86
C GLY A 29 -13.14 -0.71 -2.26
N GLN A 30 -11.85 -0.84 -2.03
CA GLN A 30 -11.27 -2.03 -1.38
C GLN A 30 -9.86 -1.76 -0.87
N TRP A 31 -9.44 -2.56 0.10
CA TRP A 31 -8.05 -2.67 0.52
C TRP A 31 -7.44 -3.96 -0.01
N LYS A 32 -6.21 -3.88 -0.48
CA LYS A 32 -5.42 -5.02 -0.95
C LYS A 32 -4.13 -5.10 -0.13
N ILE A 33 -3.82 -6.29 0.34
CA ILE A 33 -2.55 -6.59 1.02
C ILE A 33 -1.85 -7.67 0.20
N ALA A 34 -0.62 -7.42 -0.20
CA ALA A 34 0.18 -8.40 -0.91
C ALA A 34 1.41 -8.81 -0.10
N ALA A 35 1.66 -10.10 -0.07
CA ALA A 35 2.84 -10.68 0.54
C ALA A 35 3.62 -11.54 -0.46
N TRP A 36 4.90 -11.70 -0.19
CA TRP A 36 5.80 -12.53 -0.97
C TRP A 36 6.42 -13.62 -0.11
N SER A 37 6.48 -14.83 -0.63
CA SER A 37 7.21 -15.94 -0.05
C SER A 37 8.39 -16.33 -0.93
N GLU A 38 9.59 -16.15 -0.44
CA GLU A 38 10.81 -16.65 -1.09
C GLU A 38 10.80 -18.19 -1.19
N GLN A 39 10.34 -18.85 -0.15
CA GLN A 39 10.29 -20.31 -0.09
C GLN A 39 9.35 -20.90 -1.14
N LYS A 40 8.18 -20.29 -1.32
CA LYS A 40 7.19 -20.75 -2.30
C LYS A 40 7.40 -20.16 -3.69
N GLY A 41 8.15 -19.05 -3.83
CA GLY A 41 8.27 -18.31 -5.08
C GLY A 41 6.93 -17.79 -5.57
N ARG A 42 6.02 -17.40 -4.68
CA ARG A 42 4.65 -17.01 -4.99
C ARG A 42 4.21 -15.80 -4.17
N GLN A 43 3.19 -15.14 -4.69
CA GLN A 43 2.49 -14.04 -4.03
C GLN A 43 1.24 -14.56 -3.32
N TYR A 44 0.88 -13.90 -2.23
CA TYR A 44 -0.38 -14.09 -1.53
C TYR A 44 -1.07 -12.74 -1.37
N TRP A 45 -2.33 -12.70 -1.80
CA TRP A 45 -3.13 -11.50 -1.78
C TRP A 45 -4.34 -11.66 -0.87
N VAL A 46 -4.60 -10.63 -0.07
CA VAL A 46 -5.83 -10.49 0.70
C VAL A 46 -6.53 -9.23 0.23
N ILE A 47 -7.77 -9.37 -0.21
CA ILE A 47 -8.61 -8.25 -0.67
C ILE A 47 -9.74 -8.09 0.33
N VAL A 48 -9.77 -6.95 1.01
CA VAL A 48 -10.78 -6.61 2.02
C VAL A 48 -11.83 -5.71 1.38
N LYS A 49 -13.08 -6.13 1.46
CA LYS A 49 -14.24 -5.44 0.88
C LYS A 49 -14.91 -4.50 1.88
N PRO A 50 -15.76 -3.56 1.41
CA PRO A 50 -16.43 -2.58 2.28
C PRO A 50 -17.33 -3.21 3.35
N ASP A 51 -17.89 -4.36 3.09
CA ASP A 51 -18.75 -5.10 4.03
C ASP A 51 -17.97 -5.85 5.14
N GLY A 52 -16.62 -5.76 5.11
CA GLY A 52 -15.75 -6.50 6.01
C GLY A 52 -15.41 -7.91 5.55
N GLY A 53 -16.00 -8.39 4.46
CA GLY A 53 -15.63 -9.65 3.82
C GLY A 53 -14.25 -9.54 3.17
N HIS A 54 -13.59 -10.68 3.01
CA HIS A 54 -12.29 -10.73 2.34
C HIS A 54 -12.18 -11.91 1.40
N GLU A 55 -11.32 -11.75 0.40
CA GLU A 55 -10.90 -12.80 -0.50
C GLU A 55 -9.40 -13.03 -0.33
N GLU A 56 -9.00 -14.29 -0.40
CA GLU A 56 -7.61 -14.71 -0.35
C GLU A 56 -7.26 -15.41 -1.65
N LEU A 57 -6.15 -15.05 -2.26
CA LEU A 57 -5.70 -15.69 -3.50
C LEU A 57 -4.18 -15.77 -3.56
N GLU A 58 -3.73 -16.87 -4.12
CA GLU A 58 -2.33 -17.11 -4.40
C GLU A 58 -2.05 -16.84 -5.88
N ARG A 59 -0.97 -16.16 -6.18
CA ARG A 59 -0.57 -15.83 -7.55
C ARG A 59 0.88 -16.24 -7.80
N PRO A 60 1.24 -16.56 -9.06
CA PRO A 60 2.63 -16.82 -9.43
C PRO A 60 3.49 -15.57 -9.19
N ALA A 61 4.80 -15.74 -9.28
CA ALA A 61 5.73 -14.61 -9.27
C ALA A 61 5.33 -13.55 -10.30
N PRO A 62 5.58 -12.24 -10.01
CA PRO A 62 5.30 -11.18 -10.97
C PRO A 62 6.03 -11.43 -12.30
N ASP A 63 5.34 -11.23 -13.41
CA ASP A 63 5.96 -11.23 -14.72
C ASP A 63 6.69 -9.88 -14.91
N PRO A 64 8.03 -9.88 -15.10
CA PRO A 64 8.79 -8.65 -15.33
C PRO A 64 8.32 -7.85 -16.55
N ALA A 65 7.69 -8.52 -17.51
CA ALA A 65 7.11 -7.89 -18.71
C ALA A 65 5.70 -7.32 -18.47
N SER A 66 5.08 -7.59 -17.33
CA SER A 66 3.75 -7.08 -17.00
C SER A 66 3.78 -5.56 -16.89
N ARG A 67 2.75 -4.92 -17.43
CA ARG A 67 2.50 -3.49 -17.27
C ARG A 67 1.71 -3.16 -16.01
N ASP A 68 1.40 -4.15 -15.20
CA ASP A 68 0.78 -3.93 -13.90
C ASP A 68 1.76 -3.25 -12.96
N ILE A 69 1.67 -1.93 -12.90
CA ILE A 69 2.55 -1.08 -12.11
C ILE A 69 2.48 -1.44 -10.63
N ILE A 70 1.31 -1.77 -10.11
CA ILE A 70 1.15 -2.09 -8.68
C ILE A 70 1.92 -3.37 -8.37
N THR A 71 1.71 -4.42 -9.14
CA THR A 71 2.37 -5.69 -8.94
C THR A 71 3.89 -5.59 -9.13
N ASN A 72 4.33 -4.95 -10.22
CA ASN A 72 5.76 -4.86 -10.53
C ASN A 72 6.52 -3.86 -9.63
N VAL A 73 5.83 -2.83 -9.17
CA VAL A 73 6.41 -1.79 -8.32
C VAL A 73 6.52 -2.25 -6.88
N ALA A 74 5.48 -2.88 -6.36
CA ALA A 74 5.44 -3.31 -4.96
C ALA A 74 6.14 -4.64 -4.73
N LEU A 75 6.01 -5.56 -5.67
CA LEU A 75 6.59 -6.89 -5.57
C LEU A 75 7.90 -7.03 -6.34
N GLY A 76 8.27 -6.02 -7.10
CA GLY A 76 9.48 -5.76 -7.90
C GLY A 76 10.43 -6.91 -8.21
N PRO A 77 11.48 -6.70 -8.99
CA PRO A 77 12.39 -7.80 -9.28
C PRO A 77 12.89 -8.38 -7.97
N ILE A 78 12.54 -9.61 -7.80
CA ILE A 78 12.91 -10.49 -6.70
C ILE A 78 14.41 -10.36 -6.50
N GLY A 79 14.85 -9.78 -5.41
CA GLY A 79 16.28 -9.62 -5.15
C GLY A 79 16.63 -8.43 -4.25
N VAL A 80 15.72 -7.51 -4.05
CA VAL A 80 15.89 -6.42 -3.09
C VAL A 80 14.87 -6.61 -1.97
N ALA A 81 15.07 -7.64 -1.17
CA ALA A 81 14.32 -7.81 0.08
C ALA A 81 14.71 -6.68 1.02
N ARG A 82 13.96 -5.59 0.98
CA ARG A 82 14.05 -4.56 2.00
C ARG A 82 13.22 -4.98 3.19
N ALA A 83 13.75 -4.78 4.36
CA ALA A 83 13.00 -5.06 5.57
C ALA A 83 11.77 -4.17 5.64
N TRP A 84 10.60 -4.77 5.73
CA TRP A 84 9.39 -4.07 6.11
C TRP A 84 9.62 -3.46 7.51
N PRO A 85 9.26 -2.21 7.76
CA PRO A 85 9.51 -1.60 9.07
C PRO A 85 8.76 -2.37 10.16
N GLU A 86 9.38 -2.49 11.33
CA GLU A 86 8.76 -3.18 12.48
C GLU A 86 7.48 -2.48 12.93
N THR A 87 7.45 -1.17 12.81
CA THR A 87 6.31 -0.34 13.16
C THR A 87 6.01 0.68 12.06
N TRP A 88 4.75 0.91 11.82
CA TRP A 88 4.29 1.96 10.91
C TRP A 88 2.95 2.52 11.38
N ILE A 89 2.64 3.75 10.96
CA ILE A 89 1.36 4.36 11.27
C ILE A 89 0.25 3.72 10.43
N ASP A 90 -0.95 3.71 10.99
CA ASP A 90 -2.17 3.27 10.31
C ASP A 90 -2.53 4.20 9.14
N SER A 91 -3.23 3.67 8.16
CA SER A 91 -3.76 4.42 7.01
C SER A 91 -4.62 5.61 7.40
N VAL A 92 -5.41 5.49 8.46
CA VAL A 92 -6.25 6.59 8.98
C VAL A 92 -5.39 7.77 9.41
N VAL A 93 -4.29 7.51 10.12
CA VAL A 93 -3.33 8.55 10.55
C VAL A 93 -2.62 9.16 9.36
N ALA A 94 -2.20 8.34 8.40
CA ALA A 94 -1.54 8.81 7.17
C ALA A 94 -2.47 9.71 6.34
N ILE A 95 -3.73 9.31 6.15
CA ILE A 95 -4.73 10.10 5.44
C ILE A 95 -5.00 11.44 6.15
N ALA A 96 -5.18 11.42 7.48
CA ALA A 96 -5.40 12.64 8.26
C ALA A 96 -4.22 13.61 8.15
N ASN A 97 -2.99 13.08 8.20
CA ASN A 97 -1.77 13.86 8.04
C ASN A 97 -1.70 14.49 6.63
N ALA A 98 -1.88 13.68 5.59
CA ALA A 98 -1.90 14.16 4.21
C ALA A 98 -2.96 15.25 3.99
N ARG A 99 -4.16 15.04 4.53
CA ARG A 99 -5.28 15.98 4.44
C ARG A 99 -4.95 17.34 5.06
N SER A 100 -4.19 17.38 6.15
CA SER A 100 -3.77 18.64 6.80
C SER A 100 -2.87 19.50 5.93
N HIS A 101 -2.25 18.91 4.90
CA HIS A 101 -1.37 19.60 3.94
C HIS A 101 -2.05 19.88 2.59
N GLN A 102 -3.30 19.47 2.42
CA GLN A 102 -4.07 19.65 1.21
C GLN A 102 -5.06 20.80 1.38
N THR A 103 -5.12 21.70 0.40
CA THR A 103 -6.12 22.78 0.33
C THR A 103 -7.27 22.38 -0.59
N GLY A 104 -8.44 22.96 -0.33
CA GLY A 104 -9.64 22.70 -1.13
C GLY A 104 -10.59 21.67 -0.51
N GLU A 105 -11.70 21.46 -1.16
CA GLU A 105 -12.70 20.50 -0.73
C GLU A 105 -12.35 19.10 -1.23
N LEU A 106 -12.17 18.17 -0.29
CA LEU A 106 -11.82 16.78 -0.57
C LEU A 106 -13.02 15.88 -0.26
N HIS A 107 -13.24 14.87 -1.10
CA HIS A 107 -14.36 13.94 -0.94
C HIS A 107 -13.90 12.53 -0.65
N GLN A 108 -12.77 12.11 -1.25
CA GLN A 108 -12.26 10.75 -1.13
C GLN A 108 -10.75 10.67 -1.36
N VAL A 109 -10.18 9.56 -0.93
CA VAL A 109 -8.85 9.11 -1.31
C VAL A 109 -9.01 8.19 -2.51
N ILE A 110 -8.45 8.54 -3.65
CA ILE A 110 -8.48 7.69 -4.84
C ILE A 110 -7.44 6.58 -4.81
N GLY A 111 -6.35 6.80 -4.07
CA GLY A 111 -5.33 5.79 -3.84
C GLY A 111 -4.55 6.06 -2.55
N ALA A 112 -4.36 5.03 -1.76
CA ALA A 112 -3.48 5.04 -0.60
C ALA A 112 -2.60 3.79 -0.64
N SER A 113 -1.28 3.97 -0.64
CA SER A 113 -0.35 2.83 -0.74
C SER A 113 0.76 2.94 0.29
N PHE A 114 1.03 1.84 0.98
CA PHE A 114 2.23 1.68 1.78
C PHE A 114 3.07 0.56 1.17
N ASN A 115 4.30 0.89 0.76
CA ASN A 115 5.19 -0.04 0.09
C ASN A 115 6.66 0.24 0.39
N GLU A 116 7.51 -0.73 0.11
CA GLU A 116 8.97 -0.62 0.27
C GLU A 116 9.66 0.13 -0.87
N LYS A 117 8.92 0.59 -1.86
CA LYS A 117 9.53 1.23 -3.01
C LYS A 117 10.23 2.51 -2.58
N GLU A 118 11.35 2.76 -3.21
CA GLU A 118 12.04 4.04 -3.13
C GLU A 118 11.04 5.16 -3.39
N SER A 119 10.73 5.89 -2.34
CA SER A 119 10.04 7.15 -2.55
C SER A 119 11.03 8.10 -3.21
N VAL A 120 10.53 8.92 -4.11
CA VAL A 120 11.34 10.00 -4.71
C VAL A 120 11.89 10.92 -3.62
N VAL A 121 11.23 10.98 -2.48
CA VAL A 121 11.57 11.85 -1.35
C VAL A 121 12.57 11.22 -0.40
N LEU A 122 12.43 9.92 -0.13
CA LEU A 122 13.33 9.16 0.76
C LEU A 122 13.64 7.78 0.16
N PRO A 123 14.63 7.69 -0.72
CA PRO A 123 15.02 6.42 -1.30
C PRO A 123 15.32 5.37 -0.23
N GLY A 124 14.79 4.17 -0.41
CA GLY A 124 15.05 3.06 0.48
C GLY A 124 14.18 2.98 1.74
N GLN A 125 13.26 3.92 1.95
CA GLN A 125 12.35 3.92 3.09
C GLN A 125 10.92 3.63 2.67
N ALA A 126 10.21 2.83 3.46
CA ALA A 126 8.79 2.62 3.29
C ALA A 126 8.02 3.89 3.68
N ALA A 127 7.03 4.26 2.87
CA ALA A 127 6.19 5.42 3.11
C ALA A 127 4.78 5.20 2.60
N TRP A 128 3.83 5.93 3.15
CA TRP A 128 2.50 6.07 2.60
C TRP A 128 2.53 7.07 1.44
N SER A 129 1.90 6.70 0.33
CA SER A 129 1.54 7.60 -0.76
C SER A 129 0.03 7.78 -0.74
N ILE A 130 -0.44 8.99 -0.49
CA ILE A 130 -1.87 9.31 -0.38
C ILE A 130 -2.24 10.24 -1.52
N ILE A 131 -3.21 9.85 -2.33
CA ILE A 131 -3.71 10.62 -3.47
C ILE A 131 -5.20 10.87 -3.26
N PHE A 132 -5.58 12.14 -3.18
CA PHE A 132 -6.97 12.55 -3.08
C PHE A 132 -7.63 12.70 -4.46
N ASP A 133 -8.93 12.89 -4.48
CA ASP A 133 -9.71 13.17 -5.69
C ASP A 133 -9.42 14.54 -6.30
N GLN A 134 -8.71 15.39 -5.55
CA GLN A 134 -8.22 16.69 -6.04
C GLN A 134 -6.82 16.97 -5.48
N GLY A 135 -6.01 17.68 -6.27
CA GLY A 135 -4.68 18.10 -5.88
C GLY A 135 -3.59 17.07 -6.15
N ASP A 136 -2.45 17.30 -5.54
CA ASP A 136 -1.26 16.45 -5.67
C ASP A 136 -1.28 15.28 -4.70
N GLY A 137 -0.43 14.30 -4.93
CA GLY A 137 -0.19 13.23 -3.98
C GLY A 137 0.71 13.68 -2.82
N HIS A 138 0.59 13.00 -1.69
CA HIS A 138 1.35 13.28 -0.48
C HIS A 138 2.10 12.05 0.00
N PHE A 139 3.33 12.25 0.47
CA PHE A 139 4.12 11.19 1.09
C PHE A 139 4.18 11.38 2.61
N ILE A 140 3.87 10.31 3.34
CA ILE A 140 3.93 10.25 4.80
C ILE A 140 4.84 9.09 5.19
N GLY A 141 5.86 9.36 5.99
CA GLY A 141 6.77 8.31 6.46
C GLY A 141 6.08 7.28 7.35
N ALA A 142 6.69 6.12 7.51
CA ALA A 142 6.21 5.08 8.41
C ALA A 142 6.07 5.58 9.86
N ASP A 143 6.85 6.57 10.26
CA ASP A 143 6.81 7.25 11.57
C ASP A 143 5.75 8.36 11.67
N GLY A 144 5.00 8.60 10.61
CA GLY A 144 3.99 9.66 10.55
C GLY A 144 4.51 11.02 10.12
N ARG A 145 5.79 11.16 9.81
CA ARG A 145 6.35 12.44 9.36
C ARG A 145 5.92 12.77 7.93
N TYR A 146 5.48 13.99 7.70
CA TYR A 146 5.17 14.47 6.36
C TYR A 146 6.46 14.63 5.54
N LEU A 147 6.51 14.03 4.35
CA LEU A 147 7.70 13.99 3.49
C LEU A 147 7.58 14.89 2.27
N GLY A 148 6.41 15.42 1.97
CA GLY A 148 6.17 16.33 0.86
C GLY A 148 5.10 15.87 -0.12
N GLN A 149 4.92 16.69 -1.16
CA GLN A 149 4.04 16.44 -2.29
C GLN A 149 4.80 15.91 -3.50
N HIS A 150 4.10 15.30 -4.43
CA HIS A 150 4.63 14.90 -5.73
C HIS A 150 3.70 15.23 -6.89
#